data_411da4a8e34a65d75b77b82dce34d768
#
_entry.id   411da4a8e34a65d75b77b82dce34d768
#
_cell.length_a   1.000
_cell.length_b   1.000
_cell.length_c   1.000
_cell.angle_alpha   90.00
_cell.angle_beta   90.00
_cell.angle_gamma   90.00
#
_symmetry.space_group_name_H-M   'P 1'
#
loop_
_entity.id
_entity.type
_entity.pdbx_description
1 polymer ?
#
loop_
_entity_poly.entity_id
_entity_poly.type
_entity_poly.pdbx_seq_one_letter_code
_entity_poly.pdbx_strand_id
1 'polypeptide(L)'
;MSDTIQYLPAIALRGTTILPGMIVHFDVSRKKSVKALEKAMVEDQRVFLITQKIPQTEDPGQEDLYRIGTIAVIKQLVKTKNGIIQVLVEGKERGELLHLDEEGFFLEAEVGVFEASAAESLDENVKEAMLRGMKEIFIRYCNENPKLSKDLAGQILELNDVEKVIDQIAVNLPMKYEDKQKILEAVSLEDRYEVLGLILTNEIQIMEIRM
;
A
#
# COMPACT_ATOMS: atom_id res chain seq x y z
N MET A 1 -10.27 4.35 14.95
CA MET A 1 -9.37 4.16 16.10
C MET A 1 -8.69 2.82 15.99
N SER A 2 -7.38 2.80 16.25
CA SER A 2 -6.64 1.54 16.30
C SER A 2 -6.82 0.93 17.69
N ASP A 3 -7.42 -0.22 17.74
CA ASP A 3 -7.65 -0.90 19.03
C ASP A 3 -6.46 -1.76 19.46
N THR A 4 -5.46 -1.95 18.59
CA THR A 4 -4.32 -2.81 18.86
C THR A 4 -3.02 -2.10 18.52
N ILE A 5 -2.07 -2.13 19.45
CA ILE A 5 -0.72 -1.58 19.25
C ILE A 5 0.25 -2.75 19.09
N GLN A 6 1.11 -2.66 18.07
CA GLN A 6 2.16 -3.65 17.82
C GLN A 6 3.50 -2.95 17.67
N TYR A 7 4.56 -3.64 18.07
CA TYR A 7 5.94 -3.17 17.91
C TYR A 7 6.60 -4.02 16.83
N LEU A 8 7.02 -3.38 15.74
CA LEU A 8 7.51 -4.09 14.56
C LEU A 8 8.80 -3.47 14.06
N PRO A 9 9.74 -4.29 13.56
CA PRO A 9 10.85 -3.74 12.79
C PRO A 9 10.31 -2.97 11.60
N ALA A 10 10.85 -1.79 11.35
CA ALA A 10 10.37 -0.90 10.29
C ALA A 10 11.39 -0.75 9.17
N ILE A 11 10.90 -0.70 7.95
CA ILE A 11 11.71 -0.44 6.76
C ILE A 11 11.15 0.80 6.08
N ALA A 12 12.00 1.82 5.93
CA ALA A 12 11.64 3.04 5.21
C ALA A 12 11.79 2.79 3.71
N LEU A 13 10.74 3.07 2.95
CA LEU A 13 10.69 2.85 1.50
C LEU A 13 10.95 4.16 0.75
N ARG A 14 11.69 4.06 -0.35
CA ARG A 14 12.02 5.20 -1.22
C ARG A 14 11.29 5.09 -2.55
N GLY A 15 10.45 6.07 -2.84
CA GLY A 15 9.78 6.15 -4.15
C GLY A 15 8.81 5.02 -4.43
N THR A 16 8.37 4.31 -3.41
CA THR A 16 7.38 3.25 -3.55
C THR A 16 6.50 3.18 -2.30
N THR A 17 5.25 2.80 -2.49
CA THR A 17 4.31 2.53 -1.40
C THR A 17 3.67 1.17 -1.63
N ILE A 18 3.63 0.36 -0.58
CA ILE A 18 3.07 -0.98 -0.64
C ILE A 18 1.72 -0.97 0.07
N LEU A 19 0.68 -1.35 -0.67
CA LEU A 19 -0.69 -1.41 -0.16
C LEU A 19 -1.00 -2.80 0.41
N PRO A 20 -1.95 -2.92 1.34
CA PRO A 20 -2.47 -4.24 1.71
C PRO A 20 -2.95 -4.97 0.45
N GLY A 21 -2.63 -6.25 0.36
CA GLY A 21 -2.94 -7.09 -0.80
C GLY A 21 -1.86 -7.14 -1.87
N MET A 22 -0.88 -6.24 -1.84
CA MET A 22 0.23 -6.29 -2.79
C MET A 22 1.23 -7.37 -2.41
N ILE A 23 1.73 -8.09 -3.42
CA ILE A 23 2.85 -9.02 -3.28
C ILE A 23 3.94 -8.50 -4.20
N VAL A 24 5.03 -8.02 -3.63
CA VAL A 24 6.08 -7.33 -4.39
C VAL A 24 7.47 -7.68 -3.91
N HIS A 25 8.43 -7.57 -4.83
CA HIS A 25 9.86 -7.64 -4.52
C HIS A 25 10.43 -6.23 -4.38
N PHE A 26 11.35 -6.07 -3.47
CA PHE A 26 12.20 -4.88 -3.46
C PHE A 26 13.57 -5.20 -2.87
N ASP A 27 14.55 -4.34 -3.15
CA ASP A 27 15.92 -4.50 -2.69
C ASP A 27 16.17 -3.69 -1.43
N VAL A 28 16.88 -4.28 -0.49
CA VAL A 28 17.25 -3.65 0.77
C VAL A 28 18.76 -3.65 0.89
N SER A 29 19.35 -2.47 1.05
CA SER A 29 20.81 -2.32 1.17
C SER A 29 21.22 -1.48 2.38
N ARG A 30 20.36 -0.59 2.88
CA ARG A 30 20.67 0.24 4.04
C ARG A 30 20.84 -0.63 5.28
N LYS A 31 21.85 -0.30 6.08
CA LYS A 31 22.23 -1.10 7.25
C LYS A 31 21.08 -1.30 8.24
N LYS A 32 20.34 -0.25 8.57
CA LYS A 32 19.21 -0.35 9.49
C LYS A 32 18.08 -1.21 8.93
N SER A 33 17.84 -1.11 7.61
CA SER A 33 16.81 -1.92 6.95
C SER A 33 17.20 -3.40 6.90
N VAL A 34 18.46 -3.69 6.64
CA VAL A 34 18.97 -5.06 6.69
C VAL A 34 18.82 -5.65 8.09
N LYS A 35 19.15 -4.87 9.12
CA LYS A 35 18.98 -5.30 10.51
C LYS A 35 17.52 -5.53 10.88
N ALA A 36 16.61 -4.70 10.35
CA ALA A 36 15.18 -4.88 10.56
C ALA A 36 14.69 -6.21 9.97
N LEU A 37 15.16 -6.55 8.76
CA LEU A 37 14.84 -7.85 8.14
C LEU A 37 15.35 -9.02 8.96
N GLU A 38 16.58 -8.93 9.43
CA GLU A 38 17.18 -9.97 10.26
C GLU A 38 16.38 -10.18 11.55
N LYS A 39 15.96 -9.08 12.18
CA LYS A 39 15.13 -9.15 13.39
C LYS A 39 13.79 -9.81 13.10
N ALA A 40 13.13 -9.42 12.02
CA ALA A 40 11.85 -9.99 11.63
C ALA A 40 11.95 -11.49 11.36
N MET A 41 13.03 -11.94 10.71
CA MET A 41 13.21 -13.35 10.36
C MET A 41 13.40 -14.26 11.56
N VAL A 42 13.93 -13.75 12.67
CA VAL A 42 14.08 -14.55 13.90
C VAL A 42 12.82 -14.49 14.78
N GLU A 43 11.83 -13.69 14.41
CA GLU A 43 10.56 -13.59 15.10
C GLU A 43 9.43 -14.15 14.23
N ASP A 44 8.42 -13.34 13.92
CA ASP A 44 7.22 -13.77 13.21
C ASP A 44 7.19 -13.38 11.73
N GLN A 45 8.30 -12.89 11.19
CA GLN A 45 8.46 -12.48 9.79
C GLN A 45 7.61 -11.28 9.39
N ARG A 46 7.18 -10.48 10.38
CA ARG A 46 6.36 -9.28 10.14
C ARG A 46 7.24 -8.03 10.20
N VAL A 47 6.98 -7.13 9.28
CA VAL A 47 7.67 -5.82 9.20
C VAL A 47 6.65 -4.73 8.95
N PHE A 48 6.99 -3.50 9.37
CA PHE A 48 6.20 -2.33 9.04
C PHE A 48 6.89 -1.58 7.90
N LEU A 49 6.20 -1.47 6.78
CA LEU A 49 6.70 -0.78 5.58
C LEU A 49 6.10 0.62 5.54
N ILE A 50 6.96 1.64 5.58
CA ILE A 50 6.53 3.03 5.67
C ILE A 50 7.34 3.86 4.67
N THR A 51 6.65 4.68 3.89
CA THR A 51 7.25 5.43 2.79
C THR A 51 7.86 6.74 3.28
N GLN A 52 9.03 7.07 2.76
CA GLN A 52 9.69 8.36 3.00
C GLN A 52 8.98 9.46 2.21
N LYS A 53 8.81 10.61 2.85
CA LYS A 53 8.25 11.79 2.17
C LYS A 53 9.16 12.26 1.05
N ILE A 54 10.47 12.24 1.30
CA ILE A 54 11.49 12.60 0.32
C ILE A 54 12.38 11.38 0.09
N PRO A 55 12.37 10.81 -1.14
CA PRO A 55 13.15 9.59 -1.41
C PRO A 55 14.66 9.73 -1.20
N GLN A 56 15.20 10.92 -1.34
CA GLN A 56 16.64 11.19 -1.23
C GLN A 56 17.17 11.24 0.20
N THR A 57 16.30 11.27 1.21
CA THR A 57 16.73 11.28 2.60
C THR A 57 17.44 9.97 2.94
N GLU A 58 18.72 10.04 3.36
CA GLU A 58 19.53 8.84 3.57
C GLU A 58 19.26 8.13 4.89
N ASP A 59 19.05 8.89 5.95
CA ASP A 59 18.82 8.36 7.30
C ASP A 59 17.54 8.96 7.87
N PRO A 60 16.36 8.47 7.41
CA PRO A 60 15.10 9.09 7.79
C PRO A 60 14.75 8.85 9.26
N GLY A 61 14.31 9.92 9.93
CA GLY A 61 13.66 9.84 11.22
C GLY A 61 12.13 9.84 11.04
N GLN A 62 11.42 9.82 12.16
CA GLN A 62 9.95 9.76 12.14
C GLN A 62 9.33 10.90 11.33
N GLU A 63 9.90 12.10 11.41
CA GLU A 63 9.40 13.29 10.71
C GLU A 63 9.52 13.17 9.19
N ASP A 64 10.44 12.33 8.71
CA ASP A 64 10.71 12.12 7.29
C ASP A 64 9.81 11.06 6.67
N LEU A 65 8.97 10.40 7.48
CA LEU A 65 8.11 9.31 7.06
C LEU A 65 6.65 9.76 7.06
N TYR A 66 5.85 9.17 6.16
CA TYR A 66 4.40 9.33 6.23
C TYR A 66 3.87 8.66 7.51
N ARG A 67 2.65 8.98 7.89
CA ARG A 67 2.07 8.45 9.13
C ARG A 67 1.45 7.07 8.97
N ILE A 68 0.95 6.78 7.77
CA ILE A 68 0.28 5.50 7.51
C ILE A 68 1.19 4.63 6.66
N GLY A 69 1.37 3.40 7.10
CA GLY A 69 2.14 2.39 6.39
C GLY A 69 1.40 1.07 6.35
N THR A 70 2.11 0.04 5.95
CA THR A 70 1.54 -1.30 5.78
C THR A 70 2.31 -2.32 6.60
N ILE A 71 1.59 -3.09 7.40
CA ILE A 71 2.14 -4.26 8.06
C ILE A 71 2.20 -5.36 7.02
N ALA A 72 3.39 -5.93 6.81
CA ALA A 72 3.61 -6.93 5.78
C ALA A 72 4.29 -8.16 6.35
N VAL A 73 4.13 -9.27 5.66
CA VAL A 73 4.80 -10.54 5.97
C VAL A 73 5.89 -10.78 4.95
N ILE A 74 7.08 -11.16 5.41
CA ILE A 74 8.18 -11.55 4.54
C ILE A 74 7.92 -12.97 4.05
N LYS A 75 7.80 -13.12 2.72
CA LYS A 75 7.56 -14.42 2.08
C LYS A 75 8.86 -15.11 1.69
N GLN A 76 9.85 -14.34 1.26
CA GLN A 76 11.11 -14.85 0.78
C GLN A 76 12.19 -13.79 0.94
N LEU A 77 13.39 -14.23 1.25
CA LEU A 77 14.54 -13.36 1.42
C LEU A 77 15.74 -14.01 0.76
N VAL A 78 16.38 -13.30 -0.17
CA VAL A 78 17.55 -13.80 -0.91
C VAL A 78 18.71 -12.80 -0.74
N LYS A 79 19.82 -13.27 -0.22
CA LYS A 79 21.04 -12.47 -0.10
C LYS A 79 21.82 -12.55 -1.40
N THR A 80 22.16 -11.40 -1.97
CA THR A 80 22.97 -11.32 -3.17
C THR A 80 24.44 -11.13 -2.81
N LYS A 81 25.33 -11.31 -3.81
CA LYS A 81 26.78 -11.21 -3.60
C LYS A 81 27.25 -9.82 -3.17
N ASN A 82 26.48 -8.77 -3.44
CA ASN A 82 26.86 -7.38 -3.17
C ASN A 82 26.35 -6.86 -1.81
N GLY A 83 25.86 -7.74 -0.94
CA GLY A 83 25.29 -7.34 0.34
C GLY A 83 23.87 -6.79 0.24
N ILE A 84 23.30 -6.76 -0.96
CA ILE A 84 21.90 -6.36 -1.17
C ILE A 84 21.02 -7.56 -0.88
N ILE A 85 19.93 -7.33 -0.19
CA ILE A 85 18.94 -8.37 0.10
C ILE A 85 17.71 -8.10 -0.75
N GLN A 86 17.31 -9.09 -1.55
CA GLN A 86 16.02 -9.07 -2.24
C GLN A 86 14.98 -9.69 -1.33
N VAL A 87 13.90 -8.98 -1.10
CA VAL A 87 12.83 -9.46 -0.24
C VAL A 87 11.52 -9.48 -1.01
N LEU A 88 10.77 -10.58 -0.82
CA LEU A 88 9.40 -10.70 -1.31
C LEU A 88 8.48 -10.52 -0.10
N VAL A 89 7.58 -9.56 -0.17
CA VAL A 89 6.65 -9.26 0.92
C VAL A 89 5.21 -9.31 0.42
N GLU A 90 4.31 -9.59 1.35
CA GLU A 90 2.87 -9.47 1.13
C GLU A 90 2.31 -8.47 2.12
N GLY A 91 1.72 -7.38 1.61
CA GLY A 91 1.04 -6.39 2.44
C GLY A 91 -0.23 -6.97 3.05
N LYS A 92 -0.44 -6.76 4.34
CA LYS A 92 -1.57 -7.35 5.06
C LYS A 92 -2.54 -6.31 5.59
N GLU A 93 -2.05 -5.36 6.37
CA GLU A 93 -2.92 -4.44 7.11
C GLU A 93 -2.36 -3.03 7.10
N ARG A 94 -3.25 -2.04 7.16
CA ARG A 94 -2.88 -0.65 7.38
C ARG A 94 -2.47 -0.45 8.83
N GLY A 95 -1.48 0.40 9.05
CA GLY A 95 -1.07 0.78 10.40
C GLY A 95 -0.66 2.23 10.47
N GLU A 96 -0.91 2.85 11.61
CA GLU A 96 -0.47 4.21 11.90
C GLU A 96 0.83 4.17 12.69
N LEU A 97 1.83 4.92 12.22
CA LEU A 97 3.09 5.08 12.95
C LEU A 97 2.86 6.02 14.14
N LEU A 98 2.86 5.46 15.33
CA LEU A 98 2.65 6.22 16.57
C LEU A 98 3.98 6.76 17.11
N HIS A 99 5.01 5.94 17.09
CA HIS A 99 6.35 6.30 17.53
C HIS A 99 7.39 5.46 16.81
N LEU A 100 8.50 6.08 16.44
CA LEU A 100 9.64 5.41 15.83
C LEU A 100 10.84 5.48 16.76
N ASP A 101 11.36 4.32 17.17
CA ASP A 101 12.61 4.24 17.90
C ASP A 101 13.75 4.20 16.89
N GLU A 102 14.57 5.25 16.89
CA GLU A 102 15.66 5.45 15.94
C GLU A 102 17.03 5.12 16.53
N GLU A 103 17.11 4.86 17.82
CA GLU A 103 18.39 4.74 18.54
C GLU A 103 19.02 3.34 18.47
N GLY A 104 18.24 2.31 18.14
CA GLY A 104 18.73 0.94 18.06
C GLY A 104 19.45 0.62 16.76
N PHE A 105 19.81 -0.65 16.59
CA PHE A 105 20.45 -1.14 15.38
C PHE A 105 19.55 -1.13 14.17
N PHE A 106 18.26 -1.09 14.38
CA PHE A 106 17.24 -0.99 13.35
C PHE A 106 16.14 -0.03 13.82
N LEU A 107 15.33 0.44 12.87
CA LEU A 107 14.15 1.25 13.20
C LEU A 107 13.08 0.32 13.76
N GLU A 108 12.55 0.65 14.94
CA GLU A 108 11.41 -0.08 15.51
C GLU A 108 10.21 0.85 15.60
N ALA A 109 9.09 0.40 15.03
CA ALA A 109 7.86 1.19 14.98
C ALA A 109 6.85 0.70 16.00
N GLU A 110 6.28 1.65 16.75
CA GLU A 110 5.06 1.44 17.50
C GLU A 110 3.91 1.75 16.56
N VAL A 111 3.13 0.73 16.22
CA VAL A 111 2.12 0.79 15.16
C VAL A 111 0.73 0.57 15.74
N GLY A 112 -0.18 1.51 15.49
CA GLY A 112 -1.60 1.30 15.74
C GLY A 112 -2.24 0.62 14.55
N VAL A 113 -2.77 -0.58 14.73
CA VAL A 113 -3.35 -1.36 13.64
C VAL A 113 -4.78 -0.89 13.37
N PHE A 114 -5.12 -0.65 12.10
CA PHE A 114 -6.48 -0.34 11.70
C PHE A 114 -7.25 -1.63 11.44
N GLU A 115 -8.39 -1.78 12.11
CA GLU A 115 -9.24 -2.93 11.92
C GLU A 115 -10.07 -2.83 10.62
N ALA A 116 -10.30 -3.98 10.00
CA ALA A 116 -11.00 -4.09 8.72
C ALA A 116 -12.52 -3.87 8.82
N SER A 117 -13.07 -3.66 10.01
CA SER A 117 -14.50 -3.70 10.28
C SER A 117 -15.31 -2.48 9.82
N ALA A 118 -14.66 -1.41 9.37
CA ALA A 118 -15.35 -0.17 9.01
C ALA A 118 -16.28 -0.31 7.80
N ALA A 119 -16.03 -1.28 6.91
CA ALA A 119 -16.84 -1.51 5.73
C ALA A 119 -18.21 -2.12 6.05
N GLU A 120 -18.34 -2.80 7.20
CA GLU A 120 -19.56 -3.46 7.61
C GLU A 120 -20.67 -2.51 8.04
N SER A 121 -20.33 -1.24 8.34
CA SER A 121 -21.30 -0.24 8.81
C SER A 121 -22.05 0.47 7.69
N LEU A 122 -21.67 0.30 6.42
CA LEU A 122 -22.34 0.96 5.30
C LEU A 122 -23.62 0.23 4.87
N ASP A 123 -24.64 1.02 4.52
CA ASP A 123 -25.86 0.52 3.93
C ASP A 123 -25.57 -0.21 2.61
N GLU A 124 -26.22 -1.34 2.39
CA GLU A 124 -26.06 -2.14 1.16
C GLU A 124 -26.39 -1.33 -0.11
N ASN A 125 -27.36 -0.42 -0.05
CA ASN A 125 -27.70 0.44 -1.18
C ASN A 125 -26.56 1.41 -1.51
N VAL A 126 -25.87 1.92 -0.50
CA VAL A 126 -24.71 2.80 -0.67
C VAL A 126 -23.55 2.01 -1.29
N LYS A 127 -23.30 0.80 -0.77
CA LYS A 127 -22.25 -0.07 -1.34
C LYS A 127 -22.52 -0.42 -2.79
N GLU A 128 -23.78 -0.70 -3.14
CA GLU A 128 -24.15 -1.00 -4.52
C GLU A 128 -23.94 0.20 -5.44
N ALA A 129 -24.31 1.39 -4.99
CA ALA A 129 -24.09 2.62 -5.75
C ALA A 129 -22.59 2.87 -5.97
N MET A 130 -21.78 2.67 -4.93
CA MET A 130 -20.31 2.79 -5.00
C MET A 130 -19.72 1.76 -5.97
N LEU A 131 -20.23 0.53 -5.92
CA LEU A 131 -19.77 -0.56 -6.81
C LEU A 131 -20.00 -0.18 -8.28
N ARG A 132 -21.20 0.30 -8.60
CA ARG A 132 -21.54 0.75 -9.96
C ARG A 132 -20.69 1.92 -10.39
N GLY A 133 -20.56 2.92 -9.53
CA GLY A 133 -19.77 4.12 -9.83
C GLY A 133 -18.30 3.78 -10.09
N MET A 134 -17.72 2.92 -9.28
CA MET A 134 -16.32 2.52 -9.45
C MET A 134 -16.14 1.71 -10.74
N LYS A 135 -17.04 0.79 -11.04
CA LYS A 135 -16.97 0.02 -12.29
C LYS A 135 -17.09 0.90 -13.52
N GLU A 136 -17.97 1.90 -13.50
CA GLU A 136 -18.12 2.84 -14.61
C GLU A 136 -16.84 3.62 -14.87
N ILE A 137 -16.21 4.16 -13.82
CA ILE A 137 -14.94 4.88 -13.93
C ILE A 137 -13.84 3.94 -14.44
N PHE A 138 -13.79 2.72 -13.91
CA PHE A 138 -12.79 1.73 -14.31
C PHE A 138 -12.94 1.34 -15.80
N ILE A 139 -14.16 1.17 -16.28
CA ILE A 139 -14.42 0.87 -17.70
C ILE A 139 -13.90 2.02 -18.57
N ARG A 140 -14.16 3.26 -18.20
CA ARG A 140 -13.63 4.43 -18.93
C ARG A 140 -12.10 4.43 -18.94
N TYR A 141 -11.49 4.14 -17.81
CA TYR A 141 -10.03 4.02 -17.70
C TYR A 141 -9.50 2.94 -18.66
N CYS A 142 -10.13 1.78 -18.68
CA CYS A 142 -9.72 0.68 -19.56
C CYS A 142 -9.83 1.05 -21.04
N ASN A 143 -10.89 1.76 -21.43
CA ASN A 143 -11.09 2.20 -22.81
C ASN A 143 -10.00 3.15 -23.27
N GLU A 144 -9.50 4.00 -22.39
CA GLU A 144 -8.42 4.95 -22.70
C GLU A 144 -7.01 4.34 -22.56
N ASN A 145 -6.91 3.14 -22.00
CA ASN A 145 -5.62 2.50 -21.74
C ASN A 145 -5.57 1.10 -22.37
N PRO A 146 -5.27 1.01 -23.69
CA PRO A 146 -5.25 -0.28 -24.39
C PRO A 146 -4.15 -1.24 -23.92
N LYS A 147 -3.18 -0.76 -23.16
CA LYS A 147 -2.10 -1.60 -22.62
C LYS A 147 -2.53 -2.46 -21.43
N LEU A 148 -3.64 -2.11 -20.81
CA LEU A 148 -4.14 -2.88 -19.68
C LEU A 148 -4.68 -4.22 -20.17
N SER A 149 -4.32 -5.32 -19.48
CA SER A 149 -4.78 -6.66 -19.82
C SER A 149 -6.31 -6.74 -19.76
N LYS A 150 -6.92 -7.25 -20.82
CA LYS A 150 -8.37 -7.48 -20.88
C LYS A 150 -8.81 -8.54 -19.89
N ASP A 151 -7.97 -9.54 -19.63
CA ASP A 151 -8.27 -10.60 -18.67
C ASP A 151 -8.33 -10.02 -17.25
N LEU A 152 -7.37 -9.18 -16.90
CA LEU A 152 -7.33 -8.51 -15.59
C LEU A 152 -8.56 -7.61 -15.43
N ALA A 153 -8.86 -6.79 -16.45
CA ALA A 153 -10.02 -5.90 -16.41
C ALA A 153 -11.31 -6.70 -16.23
N GLY A 154 -11.46 -7.81 -16.96
CA GLY A 154 -12.62 -8.69 -16.86
C GLY A 154 -12.78 -9.30 -15.47
N GLN A 155 -11.68 -9.75 -14.88
CA GLN A 155 -11.69 -10.32 -13.52
C GLN A 155 -12.17 -9.30 -12.49
N ILE A 156 -11.67 -8.07 -12.59
CA ILE A 156 -12.08 -6.99 -11.67
C ILE A 156 -13.55 -6.66 -11.85
N LEU A 157 -14.03 -6.57 -13.09
CA LEU A 157 -15.42 -6.22 -13.39
C LEU A 157 -16.42 -7.32 -12.97
N GLU A 158 -15.97 -8.54 -12.81
CA GLU A 158 -16.80 -9.65 -12.32
C GLU A 158 -17.01 -9.64 -10.80
N LEU A 159 -16.19 -8.88 -10.06
CA LEU A 159 -16.32 -8.81 -8.61
C LEU A 159 -17.60 -8.08 -8.21
N ASN A 160 -18.24 -8.58 -7.15
CA ASN A 160 -19.52 -8.03 -6.66
C ASN A 160 -19.38 -7.31 -5.31
N ASP A 161 -18.16 -7.18 -4.80
CA ASP A 161 -17.85 -6.51 -3.54
C ASP A 161 -17.06 -5.24 -3.83
N VAL A 162 -17.59 -4.08 -3.42
CA VAL A 162 -16.98 -2.79 -3.73
C VAL A 162 -15.58 -2.66 -3.15
N GLU A 163 -15.35 -3.16 -1.93
CA GLU A 163 -14.03 -3.10 -1.31
C GLU A 163 -13.01 -3.89 -2.11
N LYS A 164 -13.38 -5.09 -2.57
CA LYS A 164 -12.52 -5.92 -3.42
C LYS A 164 -12.23 -5.25 -4.75
N VAL A 165 -13.22 -4.63 -5.37
CA VAL A 165 -13.02 -3.89 -6.63
C VAL A 165 -12.00 -2.77 -6.44
N ILE A 166 -12.19 -1.95 -5.41
CA ILE A 166 -11.29 -0.83 -5.11
C ILE A 166 -9.88 -1.35 -4.86
N ASP A 167 -9.72 -2.36 -4.02
CA ASP A 167 -8.41 -2.91 -3.67
C ASP A 167 -7.71 -3.53 -4.89
N GLN A 168 -8.44 -4.26 -5.72
CA GLN A 168 -7.86 -4.88 -6.92
C GLN A 168 -7.44 -3.84 -7.95
N ILE A 169 -8.20 -2.76 -8.13
CA ILE A 169 -7.80 -1.65 -8.98
C ILE A 169 -6.53 -0.99 -8.44
N ALA A 170 -6.53 -0.67 -7.15
CA ALA A 170 -5.39 0.02 -6.51
C ALA A 170 -4.11 -0.80 -6.57
N VAL A 171 -4.21 -2.12 -6.38
CA VAL A 171 -3.07 -3.03 -6.37
C VAL A 171 -2.52 -3.25 -7.78
N ASN A 172 -3.38 -3.35 -8.78
CA ASN A 172 -2.99 -3.79 -10.13
C ASN A 172 -2.70 -2.67 -11.13
N LEU A 173 -3.22 -1.46 -10.91
CA LEU A 173 -2.98 -0.37 -11.86
C LEU A 173 -1.66 0.34 -11.58
N PRO A 174 -0.92 0.75 -12.63
CA PRO A 174 0.29 1.54 -12.44
C PRO A 174 -0.07 2.94 -11.90
N MET A 175 0.55 3.32 -10.81
CA MET A 175 0.33 4.62 -10.17
C MET A 175 1.64 5.13 -9.58
N LYS A 176 1.75 6.45 -9.46
CA LYS A 176 2.82 7.06 -8.68
C LYS A 176 2.70 6.61 -7.22
N TYR A 177 3.85 6.51 -6.53
CA TYR A 177 3.81 6.11 -5.13
C TYR A 177 3.02 7.10 -4.27
N GLU A 178 3.04 8.41 -4.63
CA GLU A 178 2.26 9.42 -3.91
C GLU A 178 0.76 9.14 -3.99
N ASP A 179 0.28 8.68 -5.15
CA ASP A 179 -1.13 8.31 -5.30
C ASP A 179 -1.46 7.04 -4.52
N LYS A 180 -0.59 6.04 -4.53
CA LYS A 180 -0.76 4.86 -3.70
C LYS A 180 -0.76 5.21 -2.21
N GLN A 181 0.08 6.16 -1.82
CA GLN A 181 0.11 6.64 -0.44
C GLN A 181 -1.22 7.29 -0.04
N LYS A 182 -1.82 8.08 -0.94
CA LYS A 182 -3.16 8.66 -0.69
C LYS A 182 -4.21 7.58 -0.48
N ILE A 183 -4.16 6.51 -1.27
CA ILE A 183 -5.08 5.38 -1.11
C ILE A 183 -4.83 4.67 0.22
N LEU A 184 -3.56 4.51 0.59
CA LEU A 184 -3.19 3.89 1.87
C LEU A 184 -3.72 4.70 3.05
N GLU A 185 -3.62 6.04 2.98
CA GLU A 185 -4.10 6.95 4.02
C GLU A 185 -5.61 7.02 4.11
N ALA A 186 -6.31 6.63 3.05
CA ALA A 186 -7.77 6.56 3.03
C ALA A 186 -8.23 5.27 3.73
N VAL A 187 -8.33 5.34 5.05
CA VAL A 187 -8.58 4.17 5.90
C VAL A 187 -10.02 3.65 5.75
N SER A 188 -11.00 4.56 5.62
CA SER A 188 -12.39 4.13 5.41
C SER A 188 -12.64 3.76 3.96
N LEU A 189 -13.60 2.88 3.73
CA LEU A 189 -13.99 2.49 2.37
C LEU A 189 -14.50 3.69 1.57
N GLU A 190 -15.26 4.57 2.21
CA GLU A 190 -15.79 5.79 1.58
C GLU A 190 -14.66 6.70 1.09
N ASP A 191 -13.65 6.92 1.93
CA ASP A 191 -12.50 7.74 1.58
C ASP A 191 -11.70 7.11 0.44
N ARG A 192 -11.51 5.80 0.47
CA ARG A 192 -10.81 5.10 -0.61
C ARG A 192 -11.55 5.19 -1.93
N TYR A 193 -12.87 5.07 -1.88
CA TYR A 193 -13.72 5.25 -3.06
C TYR A 193 -13.51 6.63 -3.69
N GLU A 194 -13.56 7.68 -2.87
CA GLU A 194 -13.36 9.05 -3.34
C GLU A 194 -11.96 9.29 -3.88
N VAL A 195 -10.94 8.85 -3.15
CA VAL A 195 -9.54 9.03 -3.55
C VAL A 195 -9.23 8.30 -4.85
N LEU A 196 -9.62 7.04 -4.94
CA LEU A 196 -9.37 6.24 -6.15
C LEU A 196 -10.16 6.78 -7.33
N GLY A 197 -11.42 7.15 -7.11
CA GLY A 197 -12.25 7.76 -8.16
C GLY A 197 -11.61 9.03 -8.73
N LEU A 198 -11.05 9.87 -7.87
CA LEU A 198 -10.38 11.09 -8.31
C LEU A 198 -9.08 10.79 -9.08
N ILE A 199 -8.29 9.85 -8.60
CA ILE A 199 -7.06 9.42 -9.27
C ILE A 199 -7.37 8.92 -10.68
N LEU A 200 -8.35 8.03 -10.82
CA LEU A 200 -8.74 7.48 -12.11
C LEU A 200 -9.30 8.56 -13.05
N THR A 201 -10.12 9.46 -12.53
CA THR A 201 -10.66 10.57 -13.31
C THR A 201 -9.54 11.45 -13.86
N ASN A 202 -8.57 11.79 -13.03
CA ASN A 202 -7.41 12.59 -13.45
C ASN A 202 -6.59 11.86 -14.51
N GLU A 203 -6.36 10.57 -14.36
CA GLU A 203 -5.62 9.78 -15.35
C GLU A 203 -6.37 9.70 -16.68
N ILE A 204 -7.68 9.53 -16.64
CA ILE A 204 -8.52 9.53 -17.86
C ILE A 204 -8.38 10.85 -18.58
N GLN A 205 -8.48 11.98 -17.88
CA GLN A 205 -8.32 13.30 -18.47
C GLN A 205 -6.95 13.49 -19.11
N ILE A 206 -5.89 13.03 -18.46
CA ILE A 206 -4.53 13.12 -19.02
C ILE A 206 -4.42 12.29 -20.30
N MET A 207 -4.98 11.08 -20.32
CA MET A 207 -4.95 10.21 -21.49
C MET A 207 -5.75 10.81 -22.66
N GLU A 208 -6.89 11.42 -22.39
CA GLU A 208 -7.72 12.09 -23.40
C GLU A 208 -6.97 13.28 -24.03
N ILE A 209 -6.25 14.05 -23.22
CA ILE A 209 -5.47 15.20 -23.72
C ILE A 209 -4.31 14.77 -24.63
N ARG A 210 -3.72 13.60 -24.36
CA ARG A 210 -2.58 13.07 -25.13
C ARG A 210 -2.95 12.48 -26.48
N MET A 211 -4.22 12.34 -26.76
CA MET A 211 -4.69 11.79 -28.04
C MET A 211 -4.78 12.84 -29.15
#